data_d3558773ea9331b244edc236f104974c
#
_entry.id   d3558773ea9331b244edc236f104974c
#
_cell.length_a   1.000
_cell.length_b   1.000
_cell.length_c   1.000
_cell.angle_alpha   90.00
_cell.angle_beta   90.00
_cell.angle_gamma   90.00
#
_symmetry.space_group_name_H-M   'P 1'
#
loop_
_entity.id
_entity.type
_entity.pdbx_description
1 polymer ?
#
loop_
_entity_poly.entity_id
_entity_poly.type
_entity_poly.pdbx_seq_one_letter_code
_entity_poly.pdbx_strand_id
1 'polypeptide(L)'
;MLLRQRKATLIKVALTVMFSTISIQNSYAFEMGINTHLRWYPEEQDHYLELINNYGFNSFRDDYLWALIEQQKGVYQTISKINRVDTSFLISKENYGMNPIAVLAYGNDLYDKGGYASNDEAIAAYANYAYWTAKRFKGKVKYYEIWNEWMSGTGTHNKSPTPPPVQIYFKLIQQASIAIKRANPDAIVIAGSFNPLVSYGQKWSNDLIKLGMLNYIDGISIHPYSFKSTDKSLNTPDGNIEKIDEYQAELKRLAGKEVPIYITEIGVPTSTGKFGYSEDYVAQYIVKYTLLAKSRGYIKGVWWYDLSDDGDNSKNIEHRFGLLNKNESKKPAMESYGKIADLIKNYTIKNYNVTSDGKVNLIFSNGKREARVTWKRNYNQEGGNSTMNKIMPLMTSDNQSPQKITALVIEDAAQKNPPSVSADTPIITFSNQ
;
A
#
# COMPACT_ATOMS: atom_id res chain seq x y z
N MET A 1 45.86 -61.56 -52.38
CA MET A 1 45.53 -60.16 -52.64
C MET A 1 44.55 -59.71 -51.55
N LEU A 2 45.08 -59.07 -50.53
CA LEU A 2 44.34 -58.80 -49.27
C LEU A 2 43.77 -57.36 -49.28
N LEU A 3 42.47 -57.23 -49.25
CA LEU A 3 41.78 -55.96 -49.07
C LEU A 3 41.60 -55.70 -47.59
N ARG A 4 42.32 -54.69 -47.06
CA ARG A 4 42.17 -54.16 -45.70
C ARG A 4 40.92 -53.27 -45.63
N GLN A 5 39.90 -53.65 -44.88
CA GLN A 5 38.81 -52.80 -44.48
C GLN A 5 39.27 -51.91 -43.30
N ARG A 6 39.26 -50.60 -43.47
CA ARG A 6 39.38 -49.62 -42.40
C ARG A 6 37.97 -49.33 -41.82
N LYS A 7 37.78 -49.70 -40.56
CA LYS A 7 36.64 -49.25 -39.77
C LYS A 7 36.86 -47.81 -39.30
N ALA A 8 36.00 -46.91 -39.77
CA ALA A 8 35.96 -45.54 -39.26
C ALA A 8 35.07 -45.52 -38.00
N THR A 9 35.67 -45.16 -36.86
CA THR A 9 34.96 -44.98 -35.59
C THR A 9 34.44 -43.55 -35.54
N LEU A 10 33.13 -43.35 -35.66
CA LEU A 10 32.46 -42.08 -35.45
C LEU A 10 32.31 -41.83 -33.94
N ILE A 11 33.08 -40.88 -33.43
CA ILE A 11 32.90 -40.34 -32.07
C ILE A 11 31.78 -39.29 -32.15
N LYS A 12 30.59 -39.63 -31.59
CA LYS A 12 29.52 -38.64 -31.36
C LYS A 12 29.83 -37.85 -30.07
N VAL A 13 30.29 -36.63 -30.22
CA VAL A 13 30.36 -35.68 -29.12
C VAL A 13 28.96 -35.08 -28.90
N ALA A 14 28.31 -35.49 -27.84
CA ALA A 14 27.06 -34.88 -27.40
C ALA A 14 27.37 -33.60 -26.61
N LEU A 15 27.15 -32.44 -27.24
CA LEU A 15 27.23 -31.16 -26.58
C LEU A 15 25.98 -30.95 -25.75
N THR A 16 26.03 -31.20 -24.43
CA THR A 16 24.94 -30.86 -23.51
C THR A 16 25.04 -29.36 -23.17
N VAL A 17 24.27 -28.55 -23.87
CA VAL A 17 24.09 -27.14 -23.50
C VAL A 17 23.16 -27.09 -22.29
N MET A 18 23.73 -26.91 -21.09
CA MET A 18 22.96 -26.53 -19.90
C MET A 18 22.48 -25.09 -20.06
N PHE A 19 21.25 -24.90 -20.44
CA PHE A 19 20.55 -23.63 -20.22
C PHE A 19 20.28 -23.48 -18.72
N SER A 20 21.17 -22.80 -18.01
CA SER A 20 20.83 -22.23 -16.71
C SER A 20 19.81 -21.10 -16.96
N THR A 21 18.54 -21.40 -16.77
CA THR A 21 17.52 -20.37 -16.63
C THR A 21 17.83 -19.60 -15.34
N ILE A 22 18.58 -18.50 -15.48
CA ILE A 22 18.62 -17.47 -14.46
C ILE A 22 17.19 -16.91 -14.45
N SER A 23 16.36 -17.39 -13.54
CA SER A 23 15.14 -16.69 -13.18
C SER A 23 15.56 -15.37 -12.56
N ILE A 24 15.59 -14.32 -13.38
CA ILE A 24 15.62 -12.95 -12.88
C ILE A 24 14.28 -12.82 -12.12
N GLN A 25 14.32 -13.08 -10.82
CA GLN A 25 13.26 -12.61 -9.94
C GLN A 25 13.33 -11.09 -10.06
N ASN A 26 12.41 -10.52 -10.83
CA ASN A 26 12.11 -9.10 -10.77
C ASN A 26 11.68 -8.80 -9.33
N SER A 27 12.62 -8.49 -8.47
CA SER A 27 12.34 -7.95 -7.15
C SER A 27 11.81 -6.54 -7.41
N TYR A 28 10.48 -6.42 -7.56
CA TYR A 28 9.87 -5.10 -7.54
C TYR A 28 10.31 -4.39 -6.26
N ALA A 29 10.88 -3.20 -6.41
CA ALA A 29 11.21 -2.37 -5.27
C ALA A 29 9.93 -2.14 -4.45
N PHE A 30 10.05 -2.17 -3.12
CA PHE A 30 8.93 -1.89 -2.23
C PHE A 30 8.45 -0.46 -2.44
N GLU A 31 7.18 -0.29 -2.81
CA GLU A 31 6.62 1.04 -3.06
C GLU A 31 6.21 1.71 -1.74
N MET A 32 6.59 2.96 -1.60
CA MET A 32 6.22 3.85 -0.49
C MET A 32 5.22 4.86 -1.02
N GLY A 33 3.95 4.61 -0.76
CA GLY A 33 2.85 5.37 -1.34
C GLY A 33 2.07 6.21 -0.33
N ILE A 34 1.35 7.16 -0.88
CA ILE A 34 0.39 8.00 -0.17
C ILE A 34 -0.89 8.10 -0.99
N ASN A 35 -2.05 8.03 -0.34
CA ASN A 35 -3.32 8.34 -0.99
C ASN A 35 -3.49 9.85 -1.09
N THR A 36 -4.04 10.29 -2.20
CA THR A 36 -4.27 11.71 -2.48
C THR A 36 -5.68 11.95 -2.97
N HIS A 37 -6.16 13.17 -2.77
CA HIS A 37 -7.41 13.68 -3.31
C HIS A 37 -7.12 14.90 -4.20
N LEU A 38 -6.18 14.76 -5.16
CA LEU A 38 -5.65 15.87 -5.98
C LEU A 38 -6.74 16.70 -6.63
N ARG A 39 -7.87 16.09 -6.98
CA ARG A 39 -9.01 16.80 -7.55
C ARG A 39 -9.60 17.87 -6.62
N TRP A 40 -9.46 17.67 -5.31
CA TRP A 40 -10.07 18.54 -4.30
C TRP A 40 -9.09 19.51 -3.63
N TYR A 41 -7.79 19.28 -3.80
CA TYR A 41 -6.76 20.09 -3.17
C TYR A 41 -6.72 21.49 -3.80
N PRO A 42 -6.38 22.55 -3.01
CA PRO A 42 -6.44 23.93 -3.50
C PRO A 42 -5.33 24.27 -4.51
N GLU A 43 -4.09 23.80 -4.26
CA GLU A 43 -2.93 24.14 -5.07
C GLU A 43 -2.81 23.28 -6.34
N GLU A 44 -1.93 23.65 -7.26
CA GLU A 44 -1.65 22.90 -8.47
C GLU A 44 -0.94 21.56 -8.17
N GLN A 45 -1.01 20.61 -9.10
CA GLN A 45 -0.50 19.25 -8.91
C GLN A 45 0.99 19.20 -8.62
N ASP A 46 1.81 20.09 -9.21
CA ASP A 46 3.26 20.11 -9.00
C ASP A 46 3.63 20.37 -7.54
N HIS A 47 2.89 21.25 -6.86
CA HIS A 47 3.06 21.49 -5.42
C HIS A 47 2.95 20.20 -4.61
N TYR A 48 1.90 19.40 -4.86
CA TYR A 48 1.69 18.16 -4.11
C TYR A 48 2.66 17.05 -4.49
N LEU A 49 2.99 16.92 -5.79
CA LEU A 49 3.96 15.94 -6.24
C LEU A 49 5.36 16.23 -5.68
N GLU A 50 5.76 17.49 -5.66
CA GLU A 50 7.02 17.91 -5.04
C GLU A 50 7.04 17.62 -3.53
N LEU A 51 5.95 17.95 -2.83
CA LEU A 51 5.81 17.70 -1.40
C LEU A 51 5.89 16.21 -1.07
N ILE A 52 5.17 15.35 -1.82
CA ILE A 52 5.20 13.89 -1.69
C ILE A 52 6.62 13.37 -1.90
N ASN A 53 7.30 13.84 -2.96
CA ASN A 53 8.67 13.42 -3.28
C ASN A 53 9.68 13.83 -2.21
N ASN A 54 9.57 15.06 -1.69
CA ASN A 54 10.45 15.61 -0.66
C ASN A 54 10.38 14.83 0.66
N TYR A 55 9.24 14.20 0.97
CA TYR A 55 9.09 13.30 2.11
C TYR A 55 9.49 11.85 1.83
N GLY A 56 9.95 11.58 0.61
CA GLY A 56 10.50 10.27 0.23
C GLY A 56 9.47 9.25 -0.21
N PHE A 57 8.20 9.65 -0.44
CA PHE A 57 7.26 8.78 -1.14
C PHE A 57 7.64 8.64 -2.61
N ASN A 58 7.56 7.44 -3.15
CA ASN A 58 7.87 7.15 -4.54
C ASN A 58 6.62 6.74 -5.34
N SER A 59 5.45 6.85 -4.72
CA SER A 59 4.17 6.53 -5.32
C SER A 59 3.06 7.37 -4.68
N PHE A 60 2.01 7.63 -5.45
CA PHE A 60 0.74 8.11 -4.92
C PHE A 60 -0.40 7.31 -5.54
N ARG A 61 -1.57 7.32 -4.88
CA ARG A 61 -2.78 6.64 -5.35
C ARG A 61 -3.91 7.66 -5.40
N ASP A 62 -4.59 7.74 -6.53
CA ASP A 62 -5.72 8.65 -6.73
C ASP A 62 -6.77 8.04 -7.66
N ASP A 63 -8.01 8.52 -7.56
CA ASP A 63 -9.15 8.07 -8.33
C ASP A 63 -9.16 8.67 -9.75
N TYR A 64 -9.17 7.81 -10.76
CA TYR A 64 -9.41 8.23 -12.15
C TYR A 64 -10.84 7.90 -12.55
N LEU A 65 -11.73 8.89 -12.45
CA LEU A 65 -13.18 8.68 -12.43
C LEU A 65 -13.75 8.42 -13.82
N TRP A 66 -14.30 7.22 -14.05
CA TRP A 66 -14.92 6.83 -15.30
C TRP A 66 -16.01 7.81 -15.79
N ALA A 67 -16.89 8.25 -14.89
CA ALA A 67 -17.95 9.19 -15.23
C ALA A 67 -17.46 10.57 -15.69
N LEU A 68 -16.21 10.97 -15.36
CA LEU A 68 -15.61 12.21 -15.83
C LEU A 68 -14.85 12.02 -17.16
N ILE A 69 -14.50 10.80 -17.52
CA ILE A 69 -13.79 10.46 -18.73
C ILE A 69 -14.75 10.11 -19.88
N GLU A 70 -15.84 9.42 -19.58
CA GLU A 70 -16.84 9.02 -20.55
C GLU A 70 -18.19 9.67 -20.21
N GLN A 71 -18.42 10.88 -20.75
CA GLN A 71 -19.67 11.63 -20.58
C GLN A 71 -20.71 11.34 -21.70
N GLN A 72 -20.27 10.67 -22.75
CA GLN A 72 -21.11 10.13 -23.83
C GLN A 72 -20.61 8.73 -24.14
N LYS A 73 -21.53 7.78 -24.38
CA LYS A 73 -21.19 6.38 -24.62
C LYS A 73 -20.14 6.24 -25.73
N GLY A 74 -19.01 5.62 -25.41
CA GLY A 74 -17.91 5.35 -26.32
C GLY A 74 -17.01 6.56 -26.63
N VAL A 75 -17.24 7.74 -26.03
CA VAL A 75 -16.42 8.94 -26.24
C VAL A 75 -15.60 9.23 -24.98
N TYR A 76 -14.28 9.03 -25.08
CA TYR A 76 -13.35 9.19 -23.97
C TYR A 76 -12.53 10.47 -24.12
N GLN A 77 -12.58 11.35 -23.13
CA GLN A 77 -11.83 12.61 -23.09
C GLN A 77 -11.61 13.09 -21.68
N THR A 78 -10.57 13.90 -21.48
CA THR A 78 -10.36 14.61 -20.22
C THR A 78 -11.17 15.92 -20.21
N ILE A 79 -11.75 16.25 -19.05
CA ILE A 79 -12.43 17.52 -18.82
C ILE A 79 -11.74 18.26 -17.66
N SER A 80 -11.97 19.56 -17.50
CA SER A 80 -11.32 20.39 -16.47
C SER A 80 -11.38 19.79 -15.06
N LYS A 81 -12.49 19.13 -14.71
CA LYS A 81 -12.68 18.51 -13.40
C LYS A 81 -11.72 17.36 -13.07
N ILE A 82 -11.08 16.73 -14.06
CA ILE A 82 -10.11 15.64 -13.87
C ILE A 82 -8.69 16.04 -14.26
N ASN A 83 -8.49 17.22 -14.86
CA ASN A 83 -7.20 17.61 -15.43
C ASN A 83 -6.04 17.54 -14.43
N ARG A 84 -6.24 17.93 -13.18
CA ARG A 84 -5.19 17.89 -12.17
C ARG A 84 -4.70 16.46 -11.92
N VAL A 85 -5.61 15.51 -11.72
CA VAL A 85 -5.27 14.09 -11.56
C VAL A 85 -4.63 13.53 -12.82
N ASP A 86 -5.20 13.84 -13.99
CA ASP A 86 -4.69 13.41 -15.29
C ASP A 86 -3.26 13.90 -15.55
N THR A 87 -3.01 15.19 -15.30
CA THR A 87 -1.66 15.79 -15.43
C THR A 87 -0.69 15.15 -14.44
N SER A 88 -1.11 14.93 -13.18
CA SER A 88 -0.27 14.26 -12.18
C SER A 88 0.20 12.88 -12.65
N PHE A 89 -0.70 12.08 -13.22
CA PHE A 89 -0.32 10.77 -13.77
C PHE A 89 0.63 10.87 -14.96
N LEU A 90 0.51 11.91 -15.79
CA LEU A 90 1.36 12.10 -16.96
C LEU A 90 2.80 12.50 -16.60
N ILE A 91 2.97 13.35 -15.58
CA ILE A 91 4.29 13.96 -15.27
C ILE A 91 5.03 13.31 -14.13
N SER A 92 4.35 12.58 -13.22
CA SER A 92 4.91 12.08 -11.96
C SER A 92 6.15 11.21 -12.14
N LYS A 93 6.16 10.35 -13.15
CA LYS A 93 7.29 9.45 -13.40
C LYS A 93 8.51 10.19 -13.94
N GLU A 94 8.31 11.08 -14.90
CA GLU A 94 9.42 11.80 -15.56
C GLU A 94 10.01 12.88 -14.67
N ASN A 95 9.15 13.64 -13.98
CA ASN A 95 9.62 14.79 -13.21
C ASN A 95 10.05 14.41 -11.78
N TYR A 96 9.46 13.35 -11.21
CA TYR A 96 9.63 13.00 -9.79
C TYR A 96 10.06 11.54 -9.54
N GLY A 97 10.17 10.72 -10.59
CA GLY A 97 10.54 9.31 -10.46
C GLY A 97 9.49 8.44 -9.77
N MET A 98 8.23 8.89 -9.71
CA MET A 98 7.15 8.20 -9.00
C MET A 98 6.47 7.13 -9.85
N ASN A 99 5.96 6.10 -9.18
CA ASN A 99 5.14 5.03 -9.78
C ASN A 99 3.70 5.09 -9.23
N PRO A 100 2.80 5.92 -9.78
CA PRO A 100 1.46 6.06 -9.24
C PRO A 100 0.58 4.84 -9.44
N ILE A 101 -0.46 4.71 -8.60
CA ILE A 101 -1.62 3.84 -8.82
C ILE A 101 -2.77 4.68 -9.37
N ALA A 102 -3.25 4.32 -10.55
CA ALA A 102 -4.53 4.82 -11.05
C ALA A 102 -5.65 3.86 -10.61
N VAL A 103 -6.52 4.33 -9.72
CA VAL A 103 -7.75 3.61 -9.38
C VAL A 103 -8.76 3.81 -10.49
N LEU A 104 -9.17 2.75 -11.14
CA LEU A 104 -10.23 2.79 -12.16
C LEU A 104 -11.59 2.87 -11.46
N ALA A 105 -12.02 4.06 -11.13
CA ALA A 105 -13.15 4.38 -10.26
C ALA A 105 -14.24 5.12 -11.04
N TYR A 106 -15.40 4.95 -10.80
CA TYR A 106 -16.35 4.07 -10.14
C TYR A 106 -17.44 3.69 -11.15
N GLY A 107 -18.75 3.84 -10.79
CA GLY A 107 -19.86 3.68 -11.73
C GLY A 107 -20.00 4.85 -12.71
N ASN A 108 -20.81 4.65 -13.77
CA ASN A 108 -21.11 5.68 -14.77
C ASN A 108 -22.60 5.70 -15.06
N ASP A 109 -23.25 6.87 -14.93
CA ASP A 109 -24.69 7.07 -15.12
C ASP A 109 -25.19 6.66 -16.51
N LEU A 110 -24.31 6.62 -17.51
CA LEU A 110 -24.63 6.18 -18.88
C LEU A 110 -24.99 4.69 -18.95
N TYR A 111 -24.64 3.92 -17.90
CA TYR A 111 -24.83 2.48 -17.83
C TYR A 111 -25.72 2.11 -16.64
N ASP A 112 -25.20 1.51 -15.60
CA ASP A 112 -25.99 1.06 -14.44
C ASP A 112 -26.44 2.21 -13.50
N LYS A 113 -26.87 3.34 -14.02
CA LYS A 113 -27.31 4.53 -13.29
C LYS A 113 -26.30 4.97 -12.21
N GLY A 114 -25.01 4.88 -12.54
CA GLY A 114 -23.90 5.19 -11.62
C GLY A 114 -23.75 4.19 -10.47
N GLY A 115 -24.35 3.02 -10.58
CA GLY A 115 -24.18 1.90 -9.66
C GLY A 115 -22.95 1.06 -9.97
N TYR A 116 -23.01 -0.20 -9.59
CA TYR A 116 -21.99 -1.18 -10.00
C TYR A 116 -22.07 -1.46 -11.51
N ALA A 117 -20.91 -1.62 -12.17
CA ALA A 117 -20.86 -2.18 -13.52
C ALA A 117 -21.24 -3.67 -13.46
N SER A 118 -22.53 -3.98 -13.43
CA SER A 118 -23.08 -5.29 -13.05
C SER A 118 -23.69 -6.08 -14.19
N ASN A 119 -24.06 -5.43 -15.30
CA ASN A 119 -24.53 -6.09 -16.52
C ASN A 119 -23.44 -6.14 -17.59
N ASP A 120 -23.67 -6.91 -18.65
CA ASP A 120 -22.70 -7.16 -19.71
C ASP A 120 -22.30 -5.89 -20.47
N GLU A 121 -23.24 -4.97 -20.70
CA GLU A 121 -22.98 -3.69 -21.35
C GLU A 121 -22.06 -2.81 -20.49
N ALA A 122 -22.38 -2.66 -19.20
CA ALA A 122 -21.59 -1.86 -18.27
C ALA A 122 -20.18 -2.44 -18.04
N ILE A 123 -20.06 -3.76 -17.92
CA ILE A 123 -18.75 -4.44 -17.78
C ILE A 123 -17.90 -4.23 -19.03
N ALA A 124 -18.46 -4.37 -20.23
CA ALA A 124 -17.75 -4.15 -21.48
C ALA A 124 -17.34 -2.67 -21.64
N ALA A 125 -18.21 -1.74 -21.27
CA ALA A 125 -17.92 -0.31 -21.30
C ALA A 125 -16.81 0.07 -20.28
N TYR A 126 -16.86 -0.46 -19.08
CA TYR A 126 -15.79 -0.31 -18.09
C TYR A 126 -14.44 -0.85 -18.59
N ALA A 127 -14.44 -2.00 -19.24
CA ALA A 127 -13.23 -2.55 -19.86
C ALA A 127 -12.68 -1.66 -20.98
N ASN A 128 -13.54 -1.03 -21.77
CA ASN A 128 -13.13 -0.05 -22.80
C ASN A 128 -12.54 1.22 -22.16
N TYR A 129 -13.14 1.72 -21.08
CA TYR A 129 -12.58 2.81 -20.30
C TYR A 129 -11.20 2.44 -19.71
N ALA A 130 -11.06 1.23 -19.14
CA ALA A 130 -9.80 0.72 -18.63
C ALA A 130 -8.72 0.61 -19.75
N TYR A 131 -9.11 0.14 -20.95
CA TYR A 131 -8.23 0.13 -22.11
C TYR A 131 -7.74 1.53 -22.48
N TRP A 132 -8.67 2.48 -22.60
CA TRP A 132 -8.36 3.87 -22.97
C TRP A 132 -7.42 4.49 -21.94
N THR A 133 -7.70 4.33 -20.66
CA THR A 133 -6.88 4.84 -19.54
C THR A 133 -5.48 4.25 -19.59
N ALA A 134 -5.36 2.93 -19.72
CA ALA A 134 -4.06 2.26 -19.78
C ALA A 134 -3.25 2.65 -21.03
N LYS A 135 -3.93 2.89 -22.17
CA LYS A 135 -3.30 3.40 -23.38
C LYS A 135 -2.79 4.84 -23.20
N ARG A 136 -3.60 5.71 -22.58
CA ARG A 136 -3.26 7.10 -22.30
C ARG A 136 -2.01 7.21 -21.44
N PHE A 137 -1.92 6.41 -20.38
CA PHE A 137 -0.83 6.47 -19.43
C PHE A 137 0.27 5.41 -19.64
N LYS A 138 0.34 4.82 -20.85
CA LYS A 138 1.40 3.85 -21.16
C LYS A 138 2.79 4.45 -20.94
N GLY A 139 3.63 3.76 -20.15
CA GLY A 139 4.95 4.22 -19.78
C GLY A 139 5.00 5.26 -18.66
N LYS A 140 3.86 5.82 -18.23
CA LYS A 140 3.72 6.85 -17.18
C LYS A 140 3.18 6.26 -15.88
N VAL A 141 2.09 5.51 -15.94
CA VAL A 141 1.47 4.81 -14.80
C VAL A 141 1.84 3.34 -14.86
N LYS A 142 2.33 2.83 -13.73
CA LYS A 142 2.74 1.43 -13.58
C LYS A 142 1.60 0.54 -13.07
N TYR A 143 0.80 1.05 -12.12
CA TYR A 143 -0.21 0.28 -11.41
C TYR A 143 -1.61 0.74 -11.77
N TYR A 144 -2.49 -0.23 -12.04
CA TYR A 144 -3.91 -0.01 -12.29
C TYR A 144 -4.70 -0.85 -11.28
N GLU A 145 -5.51 -0.20 -10.45
CA GLU A 145 -6.38 -0.86 -9.49
C GLU A 145 -7.81 -0.90 -10.01
N ILE A 146 -8.39 -2.10 -10.11
CA ILE A 146 -9.73 -2.30 -10.64
C ILE A 146 -10.75 -2.07 -9.55
N TRP A 147 -11.45 -0.92 -9.61
CA TRP A 147 -12.40 -0.45 -8.62
C TRP A 147 -11.76 -0.14 -7.26
N ASN A 148 -12.52 0.47 -6.38
CA ASN A 148 -12.17 0.68 -4.98
C ASN A 148 -13.32 0.16 -4.09
N GLU A 149 -12.99 -0.71 -3.13
CA GLU A 149 -13.91 -1.21 -2.12
C GLU A 149 -15.27 -1.69 -2.67
N TRP A 150 -15.22 -2.55 -3.69
CA TRP A 150 -16.42 -3.14 -4.29
C TRP A 150 -17.40 -3.69 -3.26
N MET A 151 -16.91 -4.37 -2.22
CA MET A 151 -17.74 -4.95 -1.17
C MET A 151 -18.51 -3.92 -0.36
N SER A 152 -17.99 -2.70 -0.25
CA SER A 152 -18.54 -1.61 0.55
C SER A 152 -19.49 -0.70 -0.25
N GLY A 153 -19.59 -0.91 -1.57
CA GLY A 153 -20.40 -0.06 -2.46
C GLY A 153 -19.84 1.33 -2.66
N THR A 154 -18.54 1.51 -2.42
CA THR A 154 -17.87 2.80 -2.59
C THR A 154 -18.01 3.28 -4.03
N GLY A 155 -18.38 4.56 -4.19
CA GLY A 155 -18.54 5.20 -5.50
C GLY A 155 -19.82 4.81 -6.27
N THR A 156 -20.76 4.07 -5.67
CA THR A 156 -22.07 3.84 -6.24
C THR A 156 -23.06 4.90 -5.76
N HIS A 157 -23.87 5.48 -6.66
CA HIS A 157 -24.80 6.57 -6.32
C HIS A 157 -25.85 6.15 -5.29
N ASN A 158 -26.29 4.90 -5.33
CA ASN A 158 -27.35 4.40 -4.46
C ASN A 158 -26.82 3.75 -3.19
N LYS A 159 -25.48 3.80 -2.91
CA LYS A 159 -24.85 3.13 -1.77
C LYS A 159 -25.53 1.79 -1.48
N SER A 160 -25.65 0.95 -2.54
CA SER A 160 -26.32 -0.35 -2.38
C SER A 160 -25.62 -1.09 -1.24
N PRO A 161 -26.33 -1.41 -0.14
CA PRO A 161 -25.69 -2.06 1.01
C PRO A 161 -25.25 -3.49 0.69
N THR A 162 -25.68 -4.01 -0.46
CA THR A 162 -25.38 -5.39 -0.88
C THR A 162 -24.64 -5.34 -2.21
N PRO A 163 -23.35 -5.73 -2.25
CA PRO A 163 -22.63 -5.82 -3.50
C PRO A 163 -23.22 -6.92 -4.39
N PRO A 164 -23.09 -6.81 -5.72
CA PRO A 164 -23.42 -7.90 -6.62
C PRO A 164 -22.70 -9.20 -6.25
N PRO A 165 -23.21 -10.36 -6.69
CA PRO A 165 -22.53 -11.64 -6.51
C PRO A 165 -21.06 -11.58 -6.95
N VAL A 166 -20.20 -12.31 -6.26
CA VAL A 166 -18.75 -12.33 -6.48
C VAL A 166 -18.37 -12.62 -7.95
N GLN A 167 -19.20 -13.38 -8.67
CA GLN A 167 -19.02 -13.70 -10.08
C GLN A 167 -19.05 -12.44 -10.99
N ILE A 168 -19.83 -11.43 -10.59
CA ILE A 168 -19.92 -10.18 -11.35
C ILE A 168 -18.62 -9.40 -11.24
N TYR A 169 -18.08 -9.26 -10.02
CA TYR A 169 -16.79 -8.61 -9.84
C TYR A 169 -15.66 -9.40 -10.52
N PHE A 170 -15.69 -10.73 -10.43
CA PHE A 170 -14.75 -11.57 -11.16
C PHE A 170 -14.78 -11.30 -12.67
N LYS A 171 -15.98 -11.20 -13.27
CA LYS A 171 -16.14 -10.89 -14.69
C LYS A 171 -15.61 -9.49 -15.04
N LEU A 172 -15.84 -8.51 -14.18
CA LEU A 172 -15.28 -7.16 -14.33
C LEU A 172 -13.75 -7.20 -14.31
N ILE A 173 -13.15 -7.86 -13.32
CA ILE A 173 -11.69 -8.03 -13.21
C ILE A 173 -11.14 -8.68 -14.48
N GLN A 174 -11.72 -9.78 -14.94
CA GLN A 174 -11.28 -10.50 -16.12
C GLN A 174 -11.25 -9.58 -17.35
N GLN A 175 -12.35 -8.90 -17.67
CA GLN A 175 -12.45 -8.06 -18.85
C GLN A 175 -11.57 -6.82 -18.77
N ALA A 176 -11.55 -6.14 -17.61
CA ALA A 176 -10.72 -4.96 -17.41
C ALA A 176 -9.21 -5.31 -17.49
N SER A 177 -8.78 -6.40 -16.85
CA SER A 177 -7.38 -6.85 -16.90
C SER A 177 -6.90 -7.16 -18.29
N ILE A 178 -7.69 -7.90 -19.07
CA ILE A 178 -7.40 -8.19 -20.48
C ILE A 178 -7.26 -6.88 -21.28
N ALA A 179 -8.17 -5.94 -21.06
CA ALA A 179 -8.18 -4.65 -21.74
C ALA A 179 -6.94 -3.81 -21.37
N ILE A 180 -6.58 -3.73 -20.09
CA ILE A 180 -5.38 -3.03 -19.59
C ILE A 180 -4.12 -3.64 -20.21
N LYS A 181 -3.94 -4.96 -20.11
CA LYS A 181 -2.75 -5.66 -20.65
C LYS A 181 -2.62 -5.53 -22.16
N ARG A 182 -3.73 -5.50 -22.89
CA ARG A 182 -3.73 -5.23 -24.34
C ARG A 182 -3.25 -3.81 -24.68
N ALA A 183 -3.62 -2.81 -23.86
CA ALA A 183 -3.17 -1.42 -24.03
C ALA A 183 -1.73 -1.20 -23.58
N ASN A 184 -1.38 -1.76 -22.42
CA ASN A 184 -0.09 -1.63 -21.77
C ASN A 184 0.35 -2.99 -21.19
N PRO A 185 1.10 -3.83 -21.94
CA PRO A 185 1.54 -5.14 -21.47
C PRO A 185 2.38 -5.10 -20.17
N ASP A 186 3.08 -3.99 -19.92
CA ASP A 186 3.94 -3.81 -18.74
C ASP A 186 3.18 -3.32 -17.50
N ALA A 187 1.89 -2.99 -17.64
CA ALA A 187 1.05 -2.55 -16.52
C ALA A 187 0.95 -3.65 -15.46
N ILE A 188 1.02 -3.26 -14.20
CA ILE A 188 0.69 -4.12 -13.07
C ILE A 188 -0.78 -3.91 -12.73
N VAL A 189 -1.56 -4.97 -12.84
CA VAL A 189 -3.00 -4.93 -12.55
C VAL A 189 -3.24 -5.51 -11.17
N ILE A 190 -3.86 -4.73 -10.30
CA ILE A 190 -4.24 -5.14 -8.95
C ILE A 190 -5.76 -4.99 -8.75
N ALA A 191 -6.31 -5.82 -7.89
CA ALA A 191 -7.73 -5.79 -7.57
C ALA A 191 -8.00 -6.36 -6.17
N GLY A 192 -9.13 -5.97 -5.60
CA GLY A 192 -9.56 -6.42 -4.28
C GLY A 192 -10.05 -5.28 -3.42
N SER A 193 -9.15 -4.43 -2.94
CA SER A 193 -9.40 -3.28 -2.06
C SER A 193 -10.42 -3.60 -0.96
N PHE A 194 -10.19 -4.67 -0.23
CA PHE A 194 -11.04 -5.15 0.86
C PHE A 194 -10.23 -5.31 2.14
N ASN A 195 -10.95 -5.46 3.27
CA ASN A 195 -10.31 -5.69 4.56
C ASN A 195 -10.14 -7.20 4.84
N PRO A 196 -8.90 -7.74 4.81
CA PRO A 196 -8.64 -9.15 5.08
C PRO A 196 -8.61 -9.49 6.58
N LEU A 197 -8.68 -8.50 7.47
CA LEU A 197 -8.66 -8.74 8.92
C LEU A 197 -10.00 -9.29 9.44
N VAL A 198 -11.06 -9.21 8.62
CA VAL A 198 -12.38 -9.71 8.94
C VAL A 198 -12.74 -10.95 8.11
N SER A 199 -13.39 -11.92 8.74
CA SER A 199 -13.73 -13.21 8.12
C SER A 199 -14.56 -13.08 6.84
N TYR A 200 -15.48 -12.10 6.79
CA TYR A 200 -16.29 -11.83 5.61
C TYR A 200 -15.42 -11.41 4.40
N GLY A 201 -14.45 -10.54 4.60
CA GLY A 201 -13.51 -10.12 3.56
C GLY A 201 -12.64 -11.27 3.06
N GLN A 202 -12.12 -12.10 3.99
CA GLN A 202 -11.35 -13.29 3.62
C GLN A 202 -12.20 -14.28 2.80
N LYS A 203 -13.43 -14.57 3.23
CA LYS A 203 -14.33 -15.45 2.50
C LYS A 203 -14.57 -14.97 1.07
N TRP A 204 -14.89 -13.69 0.91
CA TRP A 204 -15.16 -13.08 -0.40
C TRP A 204 -13.93 -13.18 -1.32
N SER A 205 -12.74 -12.87 -0.81
CA SER A 205 -11.49 -13.02 -1.54
C SER A 205 -11.22 -14.47 -1.94
N ASN A 206 -11.42 -15.42 -1.02
CA ASN A 206 -11.24 -16.85 -1.30
C ASN A 206 -12.17 -17.33 -2.42
N ASP A 207 -13.41 -16.81 -2.46
CA ASP A 207 -14.35 -17.16 -3.52
C ASP A 207 -13.89 -16.60 -4.88
N LEU A 208 -13.34 -15.39 -4.93
CA LEU A 208 -12.72 -14.83 -6.15
C LEU A 208 -11.51 -15.65 -6.63
N ILE A 209 -10.66 -16.10 -5.71
CA ILE A 209 -9.49 -16.93 -6.04
C ILE A 209 -9.94 -18.27 -6.64
N LYS A 210 -10.96 -18.90 -6.08
CA LYS A 210 -11.54 -20.15 -6.62
C LYS A 210 -12.13 -19.95 -8.02
N LEU A 211 -12.66 -18.78 -8.34
CA LEU A 211 -13.10 -18.41 -9.69
C LEU A 211 -11.93 -18.20 -10.67
N GLY A 212 -10.70 -18.12 -10.18
CA GLY A 212 -9.51 -17.97 -11.02
C GLY A 212 -9.02 -16.52 -11.16
N MET A 213 -9.36 -15.61 -10.22
CA MET A 213 -8.96 -14.20 -10.25
C MET A 213 -7.44 -14.02 -10.46
N LEU A 214 -6.62 -14.86 -9.82
CA LEU A 214 -5.15 -14.78 -9.89
C LEU A 214 -4.56 -15.05 -11.30
N ASN A 215 -5.36 -15.52 -12.25
CA ASN A 215 -4.94 -15.66 -13.65
C ASN A 215 -4.98 -14.32 -14.41
N TYR A 216 -5.62 -13.31 -13.85
CA TYR A 216 -5.89 -12.03 -14.51
C TYR A 216 -5.21 -10.84 -13.84
N ILE A 217 -4.80 -10.96 -12.58
CA ILE A 217 -4.17 -9.89 -11.81
C ILE A 217 -2.74 -10.24 -11.41
N ASP A 218 -1.91 -9.22 -11.21
CA ASP A 218 -0.51 -9.36 -10.78
C ASP A 218 -0.38 -9.37 -9.25
N GLY A 219 -1.43 -8.98 -8.52
CA GLY A 219 -1.48 -9.05 -7.07
C GLY A 219 -2.81 -8.58 -6.49
N ILE A 220 -3.00 -8.85 -5.21
CA ILE A 220 -4.21 -8.51 -4.47
C ILE A 220 -4.00 -7.18 -3.74
N SER A 221 -4.93 -6.23 -3.90
CA SER A 221 -4.97 -5.02 -3.09
C SER A 221 -5.85 -5.22 -1.84
N ILE A 222 -5.41 -4.67 -0.71
CA ILE A 222 -6.09 -4.78 0.58
C ILE A 222 -6.12 -3.45 1.32
N HIS A 223 -7.16 -3.26 2.14
CA HIS A 223 -7.38 -2.11 3.04
C HIS A 223 -7.54 -2.61 4.48
N PRO A 224 -6.43 -2.96 5.18
CA PRO A 224 -6.49 -3.63 6.48
C PRO A 224 -6.75 -2.67 7.65
N TYR A 225 -7.77 -1.83 7.53
CA TYR A 225 -8.16 -0.92 8.61
C TYR A 225 -8.62 -1.68 9.86
N SER A 226 -8.06 -1.33 11.00
CA SER A 226 -8.33 -1.98 12.28
C SER A 226 -8.63 -1.01 13.43
N PHE A 227 -8.52 0.29 13.21
CA PHE A 227 -8.65 1.31 14.26
C PHE A 227 -9.99 1.29 15.00
N LYS A 228 -11.03 0.65 14.47
CA LYS A 228 -12.34 0.41 15.11
C LYS A 228 -12.45 -0.99 15.73
N SER A 229 -11.42 -1.85 15.63
CA SER A 229 -11.48 -3.22 16.14
C SER A 229 -11.65 -3.25 17.66
N THR A 230 -12.47 -4.19 18.13
CA THR A 230 -12.55 -4.53 19.55
C THR A 230 -11.37 -5.37 20.01
N ASP A 231 -10.73 -6.11 19.12
CA ASP A 231 -9.45 -6.76 19.35
C ASP A 231 -8.34 -5.71 19.30
N LYS A 232 -7.80 -5.35 20.46
CA LYS A 232 -6.79 -4.30 20.59
C LYS A 232 -5.46 -4.67 19.96
N SER A 233 -5.14 -5.94 19.85
CA SER A 233 -3.93 -6.40 19.18
C SER A 233 -3.90 -5.96 17.71
N LEU A 234 -5.04 -6.05 17.01
CA LEU A 234 -5.18 -5.63 15.62
C LEU A 234 -5.00 -4.11 15.42
N ASN A 235 -5.20 -3.31 16.47
CA ASN A 235 -5.00 -1.87 16.39
C ASN A 235 -3.52 -1.49 16.43
N THR A 236 -2.62 -2.46 16.65
CA THR A 236 -1.17 -2.26 16.64
C THR A 236 -0.57 -2.63 15.26
N PRO A 237 0.56 -2.04 14.86
CA PRO A 237 1.26 -2.43 13.64
C PRO A 237 1.62 -3.92 13.62
N ASP A 238 2.11 -4.44 14.75
CA ASP A 238 2.53 -5.84 14.89
C ASP A 238 1.37 -6.81 14.67
N GLY A 239 0.27 -6.65 15.40
CA GLY A 239 -0.89 -7.54 15.30
C GLY A 239 -1.61 -7.41 13.95
N ASN A 240 -1.65 -6.21 13.35
CA ASN A 240 -2.23 -6.02 12.03
C ASN A 240 -1.44 -6.78 10.95
N ILE A 241 -0.11 -6.62 10.93
CA ILE A 241 0.76 -7.32 9.97
C ILE A 241 0.76 -8.84 10.20
N GLU A 242 0.74 -9.31 11.46
CA GLU A 242 0.62 -10.74 11.76
C GLU A 242 -0.70 -11.32 11.21
N LYS A 243 -1.79 -10.56 11.28
CA LYS A 243 -3.06 -11.00 10.68
C LYS A 243 -3.00 -11.06 9.16
N ILE A 244 -2.23 -10.16 8.53
CA ILE A 244 -1.95 -10.23 7.09
C ILE A 244 -1.04 -11.44 6.77
N ASP A 245 -0.07 -11.79 7.63
CA ASP A 245 0.74 -13.01 7.49
C ASP A 245 -0.14 -14.27 7.51
N GLU A 246 -1.14 -14.35 8.40
CA GLU A 246 -2.13 -15.45 8.40
C GLU A 246 -2.94 -15.49 7.10
N TYR A 247 -3.39 -14.34 6.62
CA TYR A 247 -4.10 -14.25 5.34
C TYR A 247 -3.22 -14.70 4.18
N GLN A 248 -1.95 -14.31 4.13
CA GLN A 248 -1.00 -14.76 3.11
C GLN A 248 -0.77 -16.27 3.15
N ALA A 249 -0.74 -16.86 4.34
CA ALA A 249 -0.64 -18.33 4.47
C ALA A 249 -1.85 -19.04 3.83
N GLU A 250 -3.06 -18.49 4.02
CA GLU A 250 -4.27 -18.99 3.35
C GLU A 250 -4.22 -18.78 1.83
N LEU A 251 -3.78 -17.62 1.36
CA LEU A 251 -3.58 -17.36 -0.07
C LEU A 251 -2.61 -18.37 -0.69
N LYS A 252 -1.49 -18.62 -0.02
CA LYS A 252 -0.50 -19.59 -0.47
C LYS A 252 -1.07 -21.01 -0.55
N ARG A 253 -1.91 -21.38 0.41
CA ARG A 253 -2.62 -22.67 0.40
C ARG A 253 -3.56 -22.80 -0.79
N LEU A 254 -4.30 -21.73 -1.14
CA LEU A 254 -5.24 -21.73 -2.25
C LEU A 254 -4.57 -21.63 -3.63
N ALA A 255 -3.53 -20.82 -3.73
CA ALA A 255 -2.85 -20.52 -4.99
C ALA A 255 -1.67 -21.45 -5.30
N GLY A 256 -1.20 -22.25 -4.33
CA GLY A 256 0.00 -23.09 -4.45
C GLY A 256 1.32 -22.30 -4.46
N LYS A 257 1.28 -20.99 -4.33
CA LYS A 257 2.44 -20.09 -4.31
C LYS A 257 2.16 -18.84 -3.48
N GLU A 258 3.21 -18.11 -3.13
CA GLU A 258 3.09 -16.80 -2.52
C GLU A 258 2.39 -15.81 -3.46
N VAL A 259 1.41 -15.06 -2.96
CA VAL A 259 0.64 -14.09 -3.74
C VAL A 259 1.11 -12.68 -3.38
N PRO A 260 1.48 -11.84 -4.37
CA PRO A 260 1.82 -10.45 -4.11
C PRO A 260 0.63 -9.68 -3.50
N ILE A 261 0.91 -8.98 -2.38
CA ILE A 261 -0.08 -8.13 -1.69
C ILE A 261 0.36 -6.66 -1.81
N TYR A 262 -0.61 -5.81 -2.13
CA TYR A 262 -0.49 -4.36 -2.14
C TYR A 262 -1.42 -3.79 -1.07
N ILE A 263 -0.86 -3.11 -0.06
CA ILE A 263 -1.66 -2.42 0.96
C ILE A 263 -1.97 -1.04 0.40
N THR A 264 -3.03 -0.95 -0.41
CA THR A 264 -3.36 0.28 -1.16
C THR A 264 -4.05 1.33 -0.31
N GLU A 265 -4.56 0.95 0.87
CA GLU A 265 -4.96 1.88 1.92
C GLU A 265 -4.67 1.31 3.30
N ILE A 266 -4.10 2.14 4.15
CA ILE A 266 -4.01 1.99 5.61
C ILE A 266 -3.84 3.36 6.24
N GLY A 267 -4.56 3.64 7.31
CA GLY A 267 -4.47 4.89 8.03
C GLY A 267 -5.01 4.76 9.44
N VAL A 268 -4.58 5.69 10.31
CA VAL A 268 -5.03 5.80 11.69
C VAL A 268 -5.39 7.27 11.94
N PRO A 269 -6.66 7.58 12.28
CA PRO A 269 -7.10 8.97 12.37
C PRO A 269 -6.64 9.64 13.65
N THR A 270 -6.17 10.88 13.55
CA THR A 270 -5.82 11.75 14.70
C THR A 270 -7.05 12.51 15.24
N SER A 271 -8.21 11.88 15.20
CA SER A 271 -9.47 12.45 15.67
C SER A 271 -9.51 12.55 17.19
N THR A 272 -10.20 13.56 17.72
CA THR A 272 -10.55 13.66 19.15
C THR A 272 -11.83 12.86 19.50
N GLY A 273 -12.44 12.20 18.53
CA GLY A 273 -13.61 11.33 18.68
C GLY A 273 -13.27 9.94 19.22
N LYS A 274 -14.32 9.08 19.30
CA LYS A 274 -14.24 7.75 19.94
C LYS A 274 -13.13 6.83 19.38
N PHE A 275 -12.82 6.93 18.09
CA PHE A 275 -11.85 6.05 17.41
C PHE A 275 -10.58 6.78 16.98
N GLY A 276 -10.31 7.95 17.56
CA GLY A 276 -9.11 8.70 17.25
C GLY A 276 -7.92 8.28 18.12
N TYR A 277 -6.74 8.60 17.65
CA TYR A 277 -5.46 8.30 18.30
C TYR A 277 -4.64 9.58 18.43
N SER A 278 -3.68 9.60 19.35
CA SER A 278 -2.76 10.72 19.48
C SER A 278 -1.83 10.80 18.26
N GLU A 279 -1.37 12.01 17.93
CA GLU A 279 -0.41 12.22 16.83
C GLU A 279 0.90 11.46 17.07
N ASP A 280 1.37 11.37 18.31
CA ASP A 280 2.56 10.60 18.67
C ASP A 280 2.38 9.09 18.41
N TYR A 281 1.19 8.56 18.71
CA TYR A 281 0.88 7.17 18.39
C TYR A 281 0.91 6.92 16.88
N VAL A 282 0.26 7.79 16.10
CA VAL A 282 0.22 7.67 14.64
C VAL A 282 1.62 7.79 14.04
N ALA A 283 2.47 8.65 14.61
CA ALA A 283 3.86 8.81 14.21
C ALA A 283 4.71 7.53 14.43
N GLN A 284 4.49 6.83 15.54
CA GLN A 284 5.13 5.53 15.77
C GLN A 284 4.50 4.43 14.89
N TYR A 285 3.18 4.47 14.73
CA TYR A 285 2.44 3.47 13.97
C TYR A 285 2.93 3.41 12.52
N ILE A 286 3.00 4.55 11.83
CA ILE A 286 3.43 4.59 10.41
C ILE A 286 4.85 4.04 10.23
N VAL A 287 5.77 4.37 11.14
CA VAL A 287 7.16 3.87 11.10
C VAL A 287 7.20 2.35 11.27
N LYS A 288 6.62 1.82 12.35
CA LYS A 288 6.61 0.38 12.65
C LYS A 288 5.91 -0.39 11.54
N TYR A 289 4.74 0.08 11.11
CA TYR A 289 3.93 -0.56 10.08
C TYR A 289 4.67 -0.68 8.75
N THR A 290 5.27 0.42 8.29
CA THR A 290 6.00 0.45 7.01
C THR A 290 7.22 -0.47 7.04
N LEU A 291 7.97 -0.48 8.14
CA LEU A 291 9.15 -1.34 8.30
C LEU A 291 8.77 -2.83 8.39
N LEU A 292 7.70 -3.15 9.12
CA LEU A 292 7.16 -4.50 9.18
C LEU A 292 6.64 -4.97 7.83
N ALA A 293 5.90 -4.14 7.11
CA ALA A 293 5.42 -4.47 5.76
C ALA A 293 6.58 -4.72 4.80
N LYS A 294 7.61 -3.85 4.79
CA LYS A 294 8.81 -4.04 3.97
C LYS A 294 9.55 -5.33 4.30
N SER A 295 9.50 -5.79 5.54
CA SER A 295 10.16 -7.05 5.95
C SER A 295 9.46 -8.31 5.41
N ARG A 296 8.28 -8.19 4.83
CA ARG A 296 7.51 -9.26 4.20
C ARG A 296 7.69 -9.20 2.69
N GLY A 297 8.48 -10.11 2.12
CA GLY A 297 8.77 -10.12 0.68
C GLY A 297 7.54 -10.18 -0.23
N TYR A 298 6.40 -10.68 0.28
CA TYR A 298 5.13 -10.75 -0.44
C TYR A 298 4.36 -9.41 -0.44
N ILE A 299 4.62 -8.47 0.50
CA ILE A 299 4.05 -7.12 0.48
C ILE A 299 4.89 -6.25 -0.46
N LYS A 300 4.25 -5.72 -1.50
CA LYS A 300 4.93 -4.98 -2.56
C LYS A 300 4.93 -3.47 -2.34
N GLY A 301 4.10 -2.97 -1.45
CA GLY A 301 4.06 -1.56 -1.08
C GLY A 301 2.95 -1.26 -0.08
N VAL A 302 3.03 -0.07 0.49
CA VAL A 302 2.04 0.49 1.42
C VAL A 302 1.71 1.90 0.96
N TRP A 303 0.42 2.20 0.79
CA TRP A 303 -0.11 3.53 0.50
C TRP A 303 -0.86 4.01 1.72
N TRP A 304 -0.26 5.00 2.40
CA TRP A 304 -0.86 5.57 3.60
C TRP A 304 -2.08 6.43 3.24
N TYR A 305 -3.18 6.28 3.96
CA TYR A 305 -4.38 7.09 3.82
C TYR A 305 -4.42 8.10 4.96
N ASP A 306 -4.25 9.44 4.71
CA ASP A 306 -3.98 10.05 3.42
C ASP A 306 -2.97 11.22 3.54
N LEU A 307 -2.80 12.01 2.48
CA LEU A 307 -1.80 13.09 2.47
C LEU A 307 -2.22 14.26 3.37
N SER A 308 -3.47 14.73 3.26
CA SER A 308 -3.93 15.93 3.96
C SER A 308 -5.33 15.73 4.52
N ASP A 309 -5.56 16.24 5.72
CA ASP A 309 -6.88 16.21 6.37
C ASP A 309 -7.98 16.76 5.44
N ASP A 310 -9.06 16.01 5.25
CA ASP A 310 -10.19 16.37 4.39
C ASP A 310 -11.07 17.46 5.00
N GLY A 311 -10.89 17.81 6.28
CA GLY A 311 -11.70 18.85 6.92
C GLY A 311 -11.22 19.26 8.31
N ASP A 312 -11.92 20.25 8.88
CA ASP A 312 -11.53 20.88 10.14
C ASP A 312 -12.23 20.29 11.38
N ASN A 313 -13.24 19.42 11.21
CA ASN A 313 -13.94 18.84 12.34
C ASN A 313 -13.09 17.75 13.01
N SER A 314 -12.44 18.12 14.13
CA SER A 314 -11.56 17.22 14.90
C SER A 314 -12.25 15.96 15.45
N LYS A 315 -13.58 15.93 15.54
CA LYS A 315 -14.35 14.76 15.99
C LYS A 315 -14.73 13.83 14.86
N ASN A 316 -14.69 14.29 13.60
CA ASN A 316 -14.98 13.46 12.44
C ASN A 316 -13.71 12.70 12.04
N ILE A 317 -13.76 11.38 12.12
CA ILE A 317 -12.60 10.54 11.80
C ILE A 317 -12.15 10.70 10.35
N GLU A 318 -13.11 10.84 9.40
CA GLU A 318 -12.80 11.00 7.98
C GLU A 318 -12.05 12.31 7.66
N HIS A 319 -12.16 13.31 8.54
CA HIS A 319 -11.42 14.57 8.40
C HIS A 319 -9.99 14.52 8.96
N ARG A 320 -9.54 13.41 9.58
CA ARG A 320 -8.36 13.41 10.43
C ARG A 320 -7.34 12.30 10.10
N PHE A 321 -7.37 11.76 8.89
CA PHE A 321 -6.43 10.75 8.45
C PHE A 321 -5.12 11.33 7.90
N GLY A 322 -5.12 12.59 7.44
CA GLY A 322 -4.00 13.22 6.79
C GLY A 322 -2.69 13.17 7.61
N LEU A 323 -1.57 13.00 6.91
CA LEU A 323 -0.24 13.23 7.47
C LEU A 323 0.09 14.73 7.59
N LEU A 324 -0.67 15.54 6.86
CA LEU A 324 -0.72 16.99 7.00
C LEU A 324 -2.08 17.39 7.59
N ASN A 325 -2.10 18.53 8.29
CA ASN A 325 -3.35 19.21 8.58
C ASN A 325 -3.90 19.84 7.29
N LYS A 326 -5.18 20.21 7.27
CA LYS A 326 -5.81 20.86 6.11
C LYS A 326 -5.12 22.15 5.64
N ASN A 327 -4.43 22.85 6.52
CA ASN A 327 -3.60 24.01 6.21
C ASN A 327 -2.17 23.64 5.79
N GLU A 328 -1.93 22.38 5.45
CA GLU A 328 -0.66 21.80 5.04
C GLU A 328 0.45 21.82 6.09
N SER A 329 0.15 22.24 7.33
CA SER A 329 1.12 22.07 8.42
C SER A 329 1.32 20.58 8.73
N LYS A 330 2.57 20.21 8.98
CA LYS A 330 2.97 18.80 9.17
C LYS A 330 2.51 18.25 10.51
N LYS A 331 1.97 17.04 10.49
CA LYS A 331 1.81 16.25 11.71
C LYS A 331 3.09 15.46 12.01
N PRO A 332 3.35 15.05 13.26
CA PRO A 332 4.52 14.25 13.64
C PRO A 332 4.72 12.99 12.80
N ALA A 333 3.63 12.39 12.30
CA ALA A 333 3.68 11.21 11.45
C ALA A 333 4.39 11.47 10.12
N MET A 334 4.18 12.62 9.48
CA MET A 334 4.87 13.01 8.24
C MET A 334 6.39 13.13 8.47
N GLU A 335 6.78 13.80 9.55
CA GLU A 335 8.20 13.94 9.90
C GLU A 335 8.86 12.60 10.22
N SER A 336 8.17 11.74 10.97
CA SER A 336 8.67 10.41 11.35
C SER A 336 8.84 9.51 10.14
N TYR A 337 7.92 9.57 9.17
CA TYR A 337 8.01 8.85 7.92
C TYR A 337 9.22 9.32 7.09
N GLY A 338 9.40 10.63 6.93
CA GLY A 338 10.56 11.20 6.22
C GLY A 338 11.91 10.71 6.76
N LYS A 339 12.02 10.49 8.07
CA LYS A 339 13.26 9.98 8.71
C LYS A 339 13.61 8.54 8.33
N ILE A 340 12.63 7.71 7.96
CA ILE A 340 12.86 6.32 7.55
C ILE A 340 12.90 6.13 6.03
N ALA A 341 12.61 7.18 5.26
CA ALA A 341 12.51 7.08 3.80
C ALA A 341 13.80 6.55 3.15
N ASP A 342 14.97 7.03 3.58
CA ASP A 342 16.26 6.52 3.07
C ASP A 342 16.47 5.04 3.40
N LEU A 343 16.16 4.63 4.65
CA LEU A 343 16.26 3.24 5.06
C LEU A 343 15.38 2.32 4.20
N ILE A 344 14.16 2.77 3.90
CA ILE A 344 13.25 1.98 3.08
C ILE A 344 13.68 1.95 1.62
N LYS A 345 14.16 3.07 1.08
CA LYS A 345 14.55 3.19 -0.33
C LYS A 345 15.85 2.43 -0.63
N ASN A 346 16.87 2.58 0.23
CA ASN A 346 18.25 2.22 -0.09
C ASN A 346 18.78 0.99 0.65
N TYR A 347 18.01 0.41 1.59
CA TYR A 347 18.42 -0.76 2.34
C TYR A 347 17.52 -1.95 2.07
N THR A 348 18.10 -3.14 2.08
CA THR A 348 17.39 -4.43 2.01
C THR A 348 17.28 -5.04 3.39
N ILE A 349 16.17 -5.78 3.62
CA ILE A 349 16.02 -6.53 4.87
C ILE A 349 17.00 -7.71 4.90
N LYS A 350 17.72 -7.87 6.01
CA LYS A 350 18.61 -9.00 6.26
C LYS A 350 18.00 -9.97 7.27
N ASN A 351 17.34 -9.46 8.28
CA ASN A 351 16.76 -10.28 9.32
C ASN A 351 15.54 -9.61 9.96
N TYR A 352 14.58 -10.44 10.36
CA TYR A 352 13.46 -10.09 11.20
C TYR A 352 13.30 -11.19 12.25
N ASN A 353 13.30 -10.84 13.51
CA ASN A 353 12.94 -11.76 14.58
C ASN A 353 12.23 -11.03 15.73
N VAL A 354 11.54 -11.81 16.54
CA VAL A 354 10.93 -11.37 17.78
C VAL A 354 11.42 -12.28 18.89
N THR A 355 11.98 -11.69 19.93
CA THR A 355 12.47 -12.42 21.09
C THR A 355 11.32 -12.90 21.98
N SER A 356 11.58 -13.83 22.89
CA SER A 356 10.57 -14.41 23.79
C SER A 356 9.93 -13.36 24.72
N ASP A 357 10.62 -12.26 25.01
CA ASP A 357 10.09 -11.14 25.80
C ASP A 357 9.36 -10.08 24.94
N GLY A 358 9.15 -10.37 23.65
CA GLY A 358 8.39 -9.53 22.73
C GLY A 358 9.17 -8.37 22.10
N LYS A 359 10.51 -8.39 22.13
CA LYS A 359 11.33 -7.38 21.46
C LYS A 359 11.46 -7.70 19.96
N VAL A 360 11.00 -6.80 19.11
CA VAL A 360 11.18 -6.86 17.65
C VAL A 360 12.58 -6.40 17.30
N ASN A 361 13.24 -7.12 16.40
CA ASN A 361 14.52 -6.76 15.81
C ASN A 361 14.44 -6.88 14.29
N LEU A 362 14.69 -5.78 13.61
CA LEU A 362 14.83 -5.69 12.16
C LEU A 362 16.26 -5.29 11.83
N ILE A 363 16.89 -5.97 10.91
CA ILE A 363 18.23 -5.64 10.42
C ILE A 363 18.14 -5.37 8.92
N PHE A 364 18.57 -4.20 8.52
CA PHE A 364 18.65 -3.75 7.14
C PHE A 364 20.11 -3.55 6.75
N SER A 365 20.45 -3.73 5.47
CA SER A 365 21.80 -3.45 4.95
C SER A 365 21.73 -2.90 3.54
N ASN A 366 22.67 -1.99 3.23
CA ASN A 366 22.91 -1.52 1.87
C ASN A 366 24.27 -2.02 1.32
N GLY A 367 24.89 -3.01 1.99
CA GLY A 367 26.20 -3.55 1.63
C GLY A 367 27.40 -2.76 2.17
N LYS A 368 27.19 -1.56 2.73
CA LYS A 368 28.21 -0.72 3.36
C LYS A 368 27.92 -0.45 4.84
N ARG A 369 26.66 -0.30 5.16
CA ARG A 369 26.18 -0.04 6.52
C ARG A 369 25.04 -0.98 6.87
N GLU A 370 24.89 -1.26 8.15
CA GLU A 370 23.71 -1.89 8.71
C GLU A 370 22.91 -0.88 9.54
N ALA A 371 21.59 -1.02 9.47
CA ALA A 371 20.67 -0.33 10.35
C ALA A 371 19.86 -1.38 11.14
N ARG A 372 19.93 -1.29 12.44
CA ARG A 372 19.13 -2.11 13.36
C ARG A 372 17.98 -1.29 13.90
N VAL A 373 16.78 -1.80 13.74
CA VAL A 373 15.57 -1.18 14.29
C VAL A 373 14.97 -2.10 15.34
N THR A 374 14.70 -1.56 16.50
CA THR A 374 14.15 -2.34 17.63
C THR A 374 13.03 -1.60 18.34
N TRP A 375 12.04 -2.36 18.80
CA TRP A 375 11.01 -1.88 19.73
C TRP A 375 10.45 -3.07 20.52
N LYS A 376 9.75 -2.78 21.62
CA LYS A 376 8.99 -3.80 22.34
C LYS A 376 7.55 -3.81 21.86
N ARG A 377 7.00 -4.99 21.55
CA ARG A 377 5.59 -5.17 21.21
C ARG A 377 4.72 -4.76 22.39
N ASN A 378 3.66 -4.05 22.11
CA ASN A 378 2.63 -3.71 23.08
C ASN A 378 1.25 -3.91 22.47
N TYR A 379 0.63 -5.05 22.74
CA TYR A 379 -0.72 -5.38 22.26
C TYR A 379 -1.84 -4.75 23.10
N ASN A 380 -1.51 -4.13 24.24
CA ASN A 380 -2.46 -3.55 25.19
C ASN A 380 -2.60 -2.03 25.05
N GLN A 381 -2.07 -1.42 24.00
CA GLN A 381 -2.26 0.01 23.81
C GLN A 381 -3.73 0.32 23.60
N GLU A 382 -4.35 0.98 24.56
CA GLU A 382 -5.68 1.58 24.43
C GLU A 382 -5.59 2.75 23.43
N GLY A 383 -5.78 2.44 22.17
CA GLY A 383 -6.06 3.45 21.17
C GLY A 383 -7.52 3.84 21.28
N GLY A 384 -7.77 5.07 21.54
CA GLY A 384 -9.05 5.71 21.69
C GLY A 384 -9.03 6.60 22.92
N ASN A 385 -9.54 7.82 22.77
CA ASN A 385 -9.82 8.75 23.87
C ASN A 385 -10.91 8.19 24.83
N SER A 386 -10.80 6.92 25.26
CA SER A 386 -11.52 6.43 26.41
C SER A 386 -10.74 6.87 27.62
N THR A 387 -11.16 8.02 28.13
CA THR A 387 -10.68 8.67 29.33
C THR A 387 -9.27 9.29 29.20
N MET A 388 -9.23 10.62 29.13
CA MET A 388 -8.32 11.40 29.97
C MET A 388 -8.43 10.86 31.40
N ASN A 389 -7.98 9.67 31.64
CA ASN A 389 -7.80 9.09 32.95
C ASN A 389 -6.33 9.04 33.24
N LYS A 390 -5.94 10.13 33.94
CA LYS A 390 -5.10 10.04 35.10
C LYS A 390 -3.89 9.11 34.93
N ILE A 391 -2.97 9.47 34.05
CA ILE A 391 -1.62 9.48 34.51
C ILE A 391 -1.60 10.65 35.49
N MET A 392 -1.92 10.36 36.75
CA MET A 392 -1.48 11.24 37.83
C MET A 392 0.02 11.45 37.59
N PRO A 393 0.49 12.69 37.41
CA PRO A 393 1.89 12.93 37.55
C PRO A 393 2.19 12.48 38.99
N LEU A 394 3.07 11.51 39.14
CA LEU A 394 3.85 11.45 40.38
C LEU A 394 4.41 12.87 40.51
N MET A 395 3.86 13.62 41.48
CA MET A 395 4.38 14.91 41.87
C MET A 395 5.78 14.67 42.42
N THR A 396 6.77 14.72 41.56
CA THR A 396 8.10 15.11 41.94
C THR A 396 8.18 16.59 41.61
N SER A 397 8.37 17.38 42.66
CA SER A 397 8.65 18.80 42.62
C SER A 397 9.93 19.04 41.82
N ASP A 398 9.82 19.28 40.53
CA ASP A 398 10.82 19.99 39.76
C ASP A 398 10.15 20.56 38.49
N ASN A 399 10.27 21.87 38.36
CA ASN A 399 9.85 22.66 37.20
C ASN A 399 10.62 22.27 35.93
N GLN A 400 10.28 21.13 35.32
CA GLN A 400 10.71 20.82 33.97
C GLN A 400 9.50 20.88 33.03
N SER A 401 9.66 21.64 31.96
CA SER A 401 8.73 21.67 30.83
C SER A 401 8.40 20.25 30.37
N PRO A 402 7.16 19.96 29.91
CA PRO A 402 6.79 18.61 29.49
C PRO A 402 7.78 18.10 28.42
N GLN A 403 8.46 17.00 28.73
CA GLN A 403 9.38 16.36 27.76
C GLN A 403 8.57 15.96 26.54
N LYS A 404 8.97 16.49 25.40
CA LYS A 404 8.39 16.15 24.11
C LYS A 404 8.62 14.66 23.87
N ILE A 405 7.55 13.83 23.82
CA ILE A 405 7.66 12.39 23.56
C ILE A 405 8.25 12.23 22.15
N THR A 406 9.37 11.52 22.07
CA THR A 406 10.04 11.29 20.80
C THR A 406 9.39 10.11 20.08
N ALA A 407 8.76 10.34 18.94
CA ALA A 407 8.07 9.29 18.18
C ALA A 407 9.02 8.30 17.47
N LEU A 408 10.28 8.70 17.27
CA LEU A 408 11.33 7.90 16.66
C LEU A 408 12.68 8.40 17.13
N VAL A 409 13.56 7.48 17.56
CA VAL A 409 14.96 7.76 17.90
C VAL A 409 15.86 7.20 16.82
N ILE A 410 16.77 8.04 16.33
CA ILE A 410 17.84 7.64 15.41
C ILE A 410 19.16 7.86 16.14
N GLU A 411 19.93 6.77 16.33
CA GLU A 411 21.21 6.78 17.02
C GLU A 411 22.33 6.37 16.08
N ASP A 412 23.48 7.02 16.22
CA ASP A 412 24.72 6.49 15.67
C ASP A 412 25.34 5.52 16.67
N ALA A 413 25.86 4.38 16.22
CA ALA A 413 26.44 3.34 17.09
C ALA A 413 27.57 3.84 18.01
N ALA A 414 28.09 5.06 17.74
CA ALA A 414 29.11 5.74 18.55
C ALA A 414 28.56 6.49 19.79
N GLN A 415 27.24 6.68 19.93
CA GLN A 415 26.65 7.39 21.08
C GLN A 415 26.56 6.47 22.30
N LYS A 416 27.22 6.89 23.38
CA LYS A 416 27.32 6.09 24.64
C LYS A 416 26.10 6.21 25.58
N ASN A 417 25.21 7.21 25.39
CA ASN A 417 24.04 7.43 26.26
C ASN A 417 22.80 7.71 25.40
N PRO A 418 21.94 6.70 25.11
CA PRO A 418 20.68 6.92 24.44
C PRO A 418 19.72 7.74 25.32
N PRO A 419 18.86 8.59 24.73
CA PRO A 419 17.81 9.28 25.47
C PRO A 419 16.83 8.27 26.11
N SER A 420 16.27 8.62 27.26
CA SER A 420 15.22 7.81 27.89
C SER A 420 13.93 7.92 27.04
N VAL A 421 13.55 6.83 26.37
CA VAL A 421 12.33 6.74 25.56
C VAL A 421 11.47 5.59 26.05
N SER A 422 10.17 5.59 25.71
CA SER A 422 9.31 4.46 26.06
C SER A 422 9.78 3.19 25.34
N ALA A 423 9.61 2.02 25.97
CA ALA A 423 10.11 0.74 25.42
C ALA A 423 9.52 0.35 24.07
N ASP A 424 8.38 0.91 23.70
CA ASP A 424 7.69 0.70 22.43
C ASP A 424 8.06 1.72 21.35
N THR A 425 8.84 2.76 21.68
CA THR A 425 9.37 3.70 20.67
C THR A 425 10.39 2.98 19.78
N PRO A 426 10.26 3.06 18.43
CA PRO A 426 11.25 2.47 17.54
C PRO A 426 12.58 3.20 17.64
N ILE A 427 13.65 2.42 17.78
CA ILE A 427 15.04 2.91 17.83
C ILE A 427 15.76 2.38 16.61
N ILE A 428 16.39 3.28 15.85
CA ILE A 428 17.22 2.93 14.69
C ILE A 428 18.68 3.23 15.01
N THR A 429 19.53 2.20 14.97
CA THR A 429 20.97 2.32 15.19
C THR A 429 21.71 1.95 13.91
N PHE A 430 22.63 2.79 13.47
CA PHE A 430 23.47 2.53 12.32
C PHE A 430 24.87 2.07 12.73
N SER A 431 25.43 1.09 12.01
CA SER A 431 26.81 0.62 12.15
C SER A 431 27.47 0.44 10.78
N ASN A 432 28.77 0.66 10.69
CA ASN A 432 29.56 0.28 9.54
C ASN A 432 29.74 -1.25 9.51
N GLN A 433 29.73 -1.83 8.32
CA GLN A 433 30.08 -3.23 8.08
C GLN A 433 31.58 -3.41 7.95
#